data_e25827948772982e02dc4591133d94d5
#
_entry.id   e25827948772982e02dc4591133d94d5
#
_cell.length_a   1.000
_cell.length_b   1.000
_cell.length_c   1.000
_cell.angle_alpha   90.00
_cell.angle_beta   90.00
_cell.angle_gamma   90.00
#
_symmetry.space_group_name_H-M   'P 1'
#
loop_
_entity.id
_entity.type
_entity.pdbx_description
1 polymer ?
#
loop_
_entity_poly.entity_id
_entity_poly.type
_entity_poly.pdbx_seq_one_letter_code
_entity_poly.pdbx_strand_id
1 'polypeptide(L)'
;MLKAGIIGLPNVGKSTLFNALVENAKSQAANFPFCTIEPNKGKVSDPDQRLQELGNLSSSQNIIPTKIEFVDIAGLVKGASKGEGLGNKFLSNIREVDAIVHVVRCFEDSDVIHVSGKVDPLDDIEIINLELNLADLSQLQKRRERIKKQVRTSKEAAKEDTLLEKIEEELEKGLSVRSISLNEEENLIIKQLGFLTAKPIIYATNLNENDLAEGNDFSSTVQSFASNENTECIKISAQVESELIELEPEDKKDYLIGLGVEEGGLSSLIRSTYKLLGLKTYFTTGEKETKAWTIKDGMTAPQAAGVIHTDFEKGFIRAQTISYQNLIDSGSIANAKTKGLLRSEGKEYIVNEGDVMEFLFNV
;
A
#
# COMPACT_ATOMS: atom_id res chain seq x y z
N MET A 1 11.16 -1.61 5.06
CA MET A 1 10.17 -2.04 4.04
C MET A 1 8.83 -1.56 4.51
N LEU A 2 8.01 -0.99 3.62
CA LEU A 2 6.67 -0.53 3.96
C LEU A 2 5.70 -1.71 4.04
N LYS A 3 4.71 -1.59 4.95
CA LYS A 3 3.79 -2.67 5.29
C LYS A 3 2.35 -2.24 5.06
N ALA A 4 1.57 -3.09 4.43
CA ALA A 4 0.12 -2.96 4.32
C ALA A 4 -0.58 -4.04 5.15
N GLY A 5 -1.45 -3.64 6.06
CA GLY A 5 -2.22 -4.56 6.89
C GLY A 5 -3.55 -4.91 6.23
N ILE A 6 -3.82 -6.19 6.02
CA ILE A 6 -5.11 -6.66 5.53
C ILE A 6 -6.02 -6.88 6.73
N ILE A 7 -7.13 -6.15 6.77
CA ILE A 7 -8.14 -6.24 7.81
C ILE A 7 -9.52 -6.58 7.24
N GLY A 8 -10.45 -6.97 8.07
CA GLY A 8 -11.83 -7.25 7.73
C GLY A 8 -12.51 -8.08 8.80
N LEU A 9 -13.82 -8.15 8.77
CA LEU A 9 -14.59 -9.01 9.66
C LEU A 9 -14.29 -10.51 9.37
N PRO A 10 -14.64 -11.44 10.25
CA PRO A 10 -14.55 -12.86 9.94
C PRO A 10 -15.38 -13.25 8.71
N ASN A 11 -14.91 -14.21 7.94
CA ASN A 11 -15.60 -14.79 6.77
C ASN A 11 -15.85 -13.82 5.60
N VAL A 12 -15.04 -12.77 5.46
CA VAL A 12 -15.08 -11.84 4.30
C VAL A 12 -14.15 -12.23 3.16
N GLY A 13 -13.39 -13.35 3.29
CA GLY A 13 -12.40 -13.80 2.30
C GLY A 13 -10.99 -13.27 2.54
N LYS A 14 -10.73 -12.62 3.67
CA LYS A 14 -9.44 -12.00 4.02
C LYS A 14 -8.25 -12.97 3.96
N SER A 15 -8.36 -14.14 4.60
CA SER A 15 -7.28 -15.14 4.64
C SER A 15 -7.08 -15.81 3.29
N THR A 16 -8.14 -16.01 2.50
CA THR A 16 -8.06 -16.51 1.13
C THR A 16 -7.27 -15.53 0.26
N LEU A 17 -7.60 -14.23 0.35
CA LEU A 17 -6.90 -13.17 -0.36
C LEU A 17 -5.42 -13.09 0.05
N PHE A 18 -5.13 -13.14 1.33
CA PHE A 18 -3.75 -13.12 1.83
C PHE A 18 -2.95 -14.33 1.35
N ASN A 19 -3.54 -15.53 1.38
CA ASN A 19 -2.89 -16.74 0.87
C ASN A 19 -2.62 -16.62 -0.63
N ALA A 20 -3.57 -16.10 -1.41
CA ALA A 20 -3.38 -15.86 -2.83
C ALA A 20 -2.22 -14.88 -3.09
N LEU A 21 -2.11 -13.80 -2.33
CA LEU A 21 -0.98 -12.86 -2.40
C LEU A 21 0.36 -13.54 -2.12
N VAL A 22 0.44 -14.36 -1.06
CA VAL A 22 1.67 -15.03 -0.64
C VAL A 22 2.07 -16.12 -1.62
N GLU A 23 1.12 -16.89 -2.15
CA GLU A 23 1.41 -17.96 -3.11
C GLU A 23 1.77 -17.42 -4.49
N ASN A 24 1.13 -16.36 -4.95
CA ASN A 24 1.56 -15.65 -6.14
C ASN A 24 3.00 -15.14 -6.01
N ALA A 25 3.35 -14.59 -4.85
CA ALA A 25 4.72 -14.18 -4.55
C ALA A 25 5.72 -15.35 -4.56
N LYS A 26 5.33 -16.54 -4.09
CA LYS A 26 6.15 -17.76 -4.14
C LYS A 26 6.35 -18.25 -5.58
N SER A 27 5.31 -18.31 -6.38
CA SER A 27 5.38 -18.69 -7.79
C SER A 27 6.33 -17.77 -8.57
N GLN A 28 6.26 -16.47 -8.34
CA GLN A 28 7.20 -15.50 -8.91
C GLN A 28 8.62 -15.63 -8.35
N ALA A 29 8.76 -16.04 -7.09
CA ALA A 29 10.06 -16.20 -6.41
C ALA A 29 10.73 -17.53 -6.71
N ALA A 30 10.09 -18.50 -7.32
CA ALA A 30 10.72 -19.77 -7.76
C ALA A 30 11.93 -19.51 -8.69
N ASN A 31 12.00 -18.32 -9.29
CA ASN A 31 13.12 -17.84 -10.08
C ASN A 31 14.19 -17.08 -9.24
N PHE A 32 13.98 -16.88 -7.92
CA PHE A 32 14.89 -16.12 -7.04
C PHE A 32 15.06 -16.83 -5.69
N PRO A 33 16.27 -17.27 -5.31
CA PRO A 33 16.55 -17.87 -4.00
C PRO A 33 16.42 -16.83 -2.87
N PHE A 34 15.91 -17.26 -1.71
CA PHE A 34 15.74 -16.52 -0.44
C PHE A 34 14.43 -15.75 -0.21
N CYS A 35 13.27 -16.41 -0.31
CA CYS A 35 12.04 -15.90 0.34
C CYS A 35 11.84 -16.58 1.70
N THR A 36 12.12 -15.87 2.79
CA THR A 36 11.71 -16.28 4.13
C THR A 36 10.25 -15.89 4.33
N ILE A 37 9.40 -16.87 4.69
CA ILE A 37 7.98 -16.65 4.97
C ILE A 37 7.82 -16.67 6.48
N GLU A 38 7.42 -15.53 7.05
CA GLU A 38 6.91 -15.49 8.42
C GLU A 38 5.40 -15.76 8.39
N PRO A 39 4.85 -16.47 9.38
CA PRO A 39 3.40 -16.62 9.49
C PRO A 39 2.71 -15.26 9.49
N ASN A 40 1.66 -15.12 8.69
CA ASN A 40 0.87 -13.89 8.54
C ASN A 40 1.63 -12.68 7.93
N LYS A 41 2.77 -12.88 7.28
CA LYS A 41 3.49 -11.84 6.54
C LYS A 41 3.92 -12.35 5.18
N GLY A 42 3.63 -11.60 4.13
CA GLY A 42 3.98 -11.92 2.75
C GLY A 42 4.71 -10.77 2.08
N LYS A 43 5.88 -11.04 1.49
CA LYS A 43 6.59 -10.07 0.65
C LYS A 43 6.17 -10.30 -0.79
N VAL A 44 5.47 -9.32 -1.36
CA VAL A 44 4.91 -9.40 -2.70
C VAL A 44 5.65 -8.46 -3.63
N SER A 45 6.02 -8.95 -4.81
CA SER A 45 6.65 -8.14 -5.85
C SER A 45 5.62 -7.28 -6.57
N ASP A 46 6.00 -6.04 -6.91
CA ASP A 46 5.20 -5.19 -7.78
C ASP A 46 5.25 -5.74 -9.22
N PRO A 47 4.09 -6.03 -9.85
CA PRO A 47 4.02 -6.56 -11.21
C PRO A 47 4.23 -5.45 -12.26
N ASP A 48 5.39 -4.83 -12.28
CA ASP A 48 5.74 -3.74 -13.20
C ASP A 48 6.32 -4.26 -14.52
N GLN A 49 5.56 -4.19 -15.61
CA GLN A 49 5.98 -4.62 -16.94
C GLN A 49 7.19 -3.83 -17.46
N ARG A 50 7.34 -2.55 -17.07
CA ARG A 50 8.46 -1.70 -17.46
C ARG A 50 9.80 -2.31 -17.06
N LEU A 51 9.84 -2.98 -15.91
CA LEU A 51 11.04 -3.64 -15.42
C LEU A 51 11.50 -4.78 -16.34
N GLN A 52 10.56 -5.58 -16.84
CA GLN A 52 10.86 -6.68 -17.76
C GLN A 52 11.33 -6.13 -19.12
N GLU A 53 10.70 -5.10 -19.64
CA GLU A 53 11.07 -4.47 -20.90
C GLU A 53 12.46 -3.84 -20.84
N LEU A 54 12.80 -3.15 -19.74
CA LEU A 54 14.14 -2.61 -19.49
C LEU A 54 15.20 -3.73 -19.38
N GLY A 55 14.86 -4.83 -18.70
CA GLY A 55 15.73 -5.99 -18.59
C GLY A 55 16.04 -6.62 -19.95
N ASN A 56 15.02 -6.77 -20.81
CA ASN A 56 15.18 -7.26 -22.17
C ASN A 56 16.03 -6.30 -23.02
N LEU A 57 15.76 -4.99 -22.94
CA LEU A 57 16.51 -3.95 -23.67
C LEU A 57 18.00 -3.96 -23.32
N SER A 58 18.34 -4.16 -22.06
CA SER A 58 19.72 -4.18 -21.56
C SER A 58 20.35 -5.58 -21.55
N SER A 59 19.62 -6.61 -22.01
CA SER A 59 20.03 -8.02 -21.93
C SER A 59 20.52 -8.42 -20.52
N SER A 60 19.76 -7.98 -19.52
CA SER A 60 20.14 -8.14 -18.12
C SER A 60 20.08 -9.58 -17.65
N GLN A 61 21.14 -10.02 -16.93
CA GLN A 61 21.19 -11.36 -16.35
C GLN A 61 20.20 -11.56 -15.20
N ASN A 62 19.92 -10.47 -14.45
CA ASN A 62 19.01 -10.48 -13.31
C ASN A 62 18.00 -9.33 -13.42
N ILE A 63 16.73 -9.62 -13.11
CA ILE A 63 15.65 -8.63 -13.05
C ILE A 63 15.08 -8.65 -11.64
N ILE A 64 15.18 -7.53 -10.91
CA ILE A 64 14.85 -7.45 -9.48
C ILE A 64 13.71 -6.44 -9.27
N PRO A 65 12.48 -6.92 -8.97
CA PRO A 65 11.34 -6.05 -8.69
C PRO A 65 11.41 -5.42 -7.29
N THR A 66 10.66 -4.36 -7.11
CA THR A 66 10.35 -3.83 -5.76
C THR A 66 9.43 -4.78 -5.02
N LYS A 67 9.42 -4.67 -3.67
CA LYS A 67 8.58 -5.53 -2.82
C LYS A 67 7.88 -4.70 -1.75
N ILE A 68 6.62 -5.04 -1.49
CA ILE A 68 5.83 -4.57 -0.35
C ILE A 68 5.52 -5.75 0.56
N GLU A 69 5.44 -5.51 1.87
CA GLU A 69 5.06 -6.52 2.85
C GLU A 69 3.56 -6.39 3.17
N PHE A 70 2.79 -7.44 2.88
CA PHE A 70 1.42 -7.56 3.35
C PHE A 70 1.39 -8.35 4.65
N VAL A 71 0.56 -7.91 5.59
CA VAL A 71 0.40 -8.53 6.91
C VAL A 71 -1.06 -8.94 7.06
N ASP A 72 -1.33 -10.24 7.26
CA ASP A 72 -2.66 -10.71 7.62
C ASP A 72 -2.93 -10.39 9.09
N ILE A 73 -3.79 -9.42 9.32
CA ILE A 73 -4.21 -9.03 10.66
C ILE A 73 -5.51 -9.79 10.99
N ALA A 74 -5.46 -10.60 12.04
CA ALA A 74 -6.59 -11.43 12.46
C ALA A 74 -7.87 -10.60 12.56
N GLY A 75 -8.99 -11.16 12.09
CA GLY A 75 -10.27 -10.46 12.01
C GLY A 75 -10.73 -9.85 13.34
N LEU A 76 -11.36 -8.71 13.26
CA LEU A 76 -11.92 -7.99 14.39
C LEU A 76 -13.20 -8.70 14.89
N VAL A 77 -13.33 -8.81 16.20
CA VAL A 77 -14.59 -9.15 16.86
C VAL A 77 -15.08 -7.89 17.57
N LYS A 78 -16.37 -7.58 17.48
CA LYS A 78 -17.00 -6.45 18.14
C LYS A 78 -16.59 -6.35 19.61
N GLY A 79 -16.18 -5.17 20.09
CA GLY A 79 -15.71 -4.97 21.46
C GLY A 79 -14.20 -5.05 21.64
N ALA A 80 -13.42 -5.06 20.57
CA ALA A 80 -11.95 -5.12 20.61
C ALA A 80 -11.30 -3.96 21.38
N SER A 81 -11.87 -2.77 21.30
CA SER A 81 -11.40 -1.56 22.00
C SER A 81 -11.58 -1.60 23.52
N LYS A 82 -12.45 -2.46 24.04
CA LYS A 82 -12.71 -2.62 25.49
C LYS A 82 -11.68 -3.46 26.24
N GLY A 83 -10.62 -3.92 25.55
CA GLY A 83 -9.38 -4.34 26.21
C GLY A 83 -9.27 -5.81 26.58
N GLU A 84 -10.08 -6.71 26.05
CA GLU A 84 -9.93 -8.13 26.31
C GLU A 84 -9.23 -8.87 25.15
N GLY A 85 -7.99 -9.33 25.41
CA GLY A 85 -7.27 -10.36 24.66
C GLY A 85 -7.00 -10.07 23.17
N LEU A 86 -7.79 -10.66 22.28
CA LEU A 86 -7.60 -10.62 20.82
C LEU A 86 -7.75 -9.21 20.21
N GLY A 87 -8.60 -8.36 20.78
CA GLY A 87 -8.80 -7.00 20.31
C GLY A 87 -7.56 -6.12 20.44
N ASN A 88 -6.87 -6.21 21.57
CA ASN A 88 -5.61 -5.47 21.78
C ASN A 88 -4.53 -5.91 20.80
N LYS A 89 -4.46 -7.20 20.46
CA LYS A 89 -3.52 -7.72 19.47
C LYS A 89 -3.84 -7.21 18.07
N PHE A 90 -5.12 -7.16 17.70
CA PHE A 90 -5.58 -6.57 16.44
C PHE A 90 -5.13 -5.10 16.30
N LEU A 91 -5.45 -4.26 17.29
CA LEU A 91 -5.08 -2.85 17.30
C LEU A 91 -3.56 -2.65 17.30
N SER A 92 -2.80 -3.52 18.01
CA SER A 92 -1.34 -3.49 18.00
C SER A 92 -0.78 -3.80 16.61
N ASN A 93 -1.30 -4.80 15.93
CA ASN A 93 -0.86 -5.16 14.58
C ASN A 93 -1.14 -4.04 13.58
N ILE A 94 -2.31 -3.35 13.69
CA ILE A 94 -2.60 -2.19 12.84
C ILE A 94 -1.61 -1.05 13.11
N ARG A 95 -1.12 -0.85 14.33
CA ARG A 95 -0.10 0.18 14.62
C ARG A 95 1.19 -0.03 13.86
N GLU A 96 1.58 -1.29 13.60
CA GLU A 96 2.84 -1.65 12.97
C GLU A 96 2.86 -1.53 11.44
N VAL A 97 1.71 -1.32 10.80
CA VAL A 97 1.60 -1.18 9.34
C VAL A 97 1.49 0.28 8.91
N ASP A 98 1.86 0.57 7.66
CA ASP A 98 1.87 1.94 7.10
C ASP A 98 0.55 2.28 6.40
N ALA A 99 -0.17 1.29 5.89
CA ALA A 99 -1.47 1.42 5.23
C ALA A 99 -2.39 0.26 5.59
N ILE A 100 -3.68 0.43 5.34
CA ILE A 100 -4.72 -0.56 5.61
C ILE A 100 -5.38 -0.97 4.28
N VAL A 101 -5.52 -2.27 4.07
CA VAL A 101 -6.39 -2.88 3.06
C VAL A 101 -7.58 -3.47 3.78
N HIS A 102 -8.73 -2.83 3.65
CA HIS A 102 -9.97 -3.27 4.28
C HIS A 102 -10.77 -4.15 3.32
N VAL A 103 -10.75 -5.46 3.54
CA VAL A 103 -11.52 -6.43 2.76
C VAL A 103 -12.96 -6.41 3.22
N VAL A 104 -13.88 -6.14 2.31
CA VAL A 104 -15.31 -6.02 2.55
C VAL A 104 -16.05 -7.08 1.73
N ARG A 105 -16.90 -7.86 2.38
CA ARG A 105 -17.69 -8.89 1.70
C ARG A 105 -18.82 -8.25 0.90
N CYS A 106 -18.80 -8.47 -0.40
CA CYS A 106 -19.80 -7.98 -1.36
C CYS A 106 -20.45 -9.12 -2.16
N PHE A 107 -20.64 -10.28 -1.53
CA PHE A 107 -21.29 -11.44 -2.13
C PHE A 107 -22.16 -12.18 -1.10
N GLU A 108 -23.20 -12.83 -1.59
CA GLU A 108 -24.01 -13.76 -0.82
C GLU A 108 -23.56 -15.20 -1.09
N ASP A 109 -23.45 -15.99 -0.05
CA ASP A 109 -23.09 -17.41 -0.12
C ASP A 109 -23.74 -18.12 1.08
N SER A 110 -24.57 -19.11 0.80
CA SER A 110 -25.29 -19.90 1.81
C SER A 110 -24.37 -20.76 2.69
N ASP A 111 -23.21 -21.13 2.15
CA ASP A 111 -22.22 -22.00 2.82
C ASP A 111 -21.27 -21.19 3.72
N VAL A 112 -21.22 -19.87 3.52
CA VAL A 112 -20.38 -18.95 4.28
C VAL A 112 -21.22 -18.06 5.18
N ILE A 113 -21.33 -18.40 6.46
CA ILE A 113 -22.13 -17.66 7.43
C ILE A 113 -21.53 -16.28 7.66
N HIS A 114 -22.36 -15.21 7.49
CA HIS A 114 -22.00 -13.86 7.87
C HIS A 114 -22.13 -13.65 9.39
N VAL A 115 -21.21 -12.88 10.00
CA VAL A 115 -21.17 -12.66 11.47
C VAL A 115 -22.45 -12.00 11.98
N SER A 116 -23.04 -11.10 11.20
CA SER A 116 -24.29 -10.37 11.52
C SER A 116 -25.54 -11.08 11.00
N GLY A 117 -25.42 -12.26 10.37
CA GLY A 117 -26.53 -13.02 9.79
C GLY A 117 -27.04 -12.52 8.45
N LYS A 118 -26.63 -11.33 7.97
CA LYS A 118 -26.89 -10.78 6.63
C LYS A 118 -25.63 -10.08 6.11
N VAL A 119 -25.48 -10.00 4.81
CA VAL A 119 -24.41 -9.21 4.17
C VAL A 119 -24.84 -7.75 4.17
N ASP A 120 -24.05 -6.88 4.80
CA ASP A 120 -24.25 -5.44 4.84
C ASP A 120 -22.87 -4.76 4.85
N PRO A 121 -22.32 -4.42 3.68
CA PRO A 121 -20.95 -3.93 3.55
C PRO A 121 -20.68 -2.63 4.32
N LEU A 122 -21.67 -1.73 4.43
CA LEU A 122 -21.50 -0.48 5.18
C LEU A 122 -21.47 -0.73 6.69
N ASP A 123 -22.34 -1.60 7.20
CA ASP A 123 -22.33 -1.98 8.63
C ASP A 123 -20.98 -2.65 9.00
N ASP A 124 -20.44 -3.48 8.10
CA ASP A 124 -19.13 -4.11 8.28
C ASP A 124 -17.99 -3.07 8.37
N ILE A 125 -18.02 -2.05 7.50
CA ILE A 125 -17.06 -0.94 7.51
C ILE A 125 -17.22 -0.11 8.78
N GLU A 126 -18.45 0.23 9.16
CA GLU A 126 -18.74 1.05 10.34
C GLU A 126 -18.30 0.36 11.63
N ILE A 127 -18.49 -0.96 11.78
CA ILE A 127 -18.03 -1.72 12.93
C ILE A 127 -16.51 -1.58 13.10
N ILE A 128 -15.73 -1.73 12.04
CA ILE A 128 -14.27 -1.60 12.11
C ILE A 128 -13.86 -0.15 12.38
N ASN A 129 -14.44 0.81 11.68
CA ASN A 129 -14.14 2.22 11.89
C ASN A 129 -14.46 2.67 13.33
N LEU A 130 -15.55 2.23 13.90
CA LEU A 130 -15.92 2.51 15.29
C LEU A 130 -14.85 1.99 16.28
N GLU A 131 -14.39 0.75 16.12
CA GLU A 131 -13.37 0.18 17.01
C GLU A 131 -12.03 0.93 16.91
N LEU A 132 -11.63 1.35 15.70
CA LEU A 132 -10.44 2.16 15.49
C LEU A 132 -10.59 3.56 16.12
N ASN A 133 -11.74 4.21 15.95
CA ASN A 133 -12.05 5.50 16.54
C ASN A 133 -12.02 5.45 18.08
N LEU A 134 -12.64 4.43 18.69
CA LEU A 134 -12.63 4.25 20.15
C LEU A 134 -11.22 4.03 20.68
N ALA A 135 -10.38 3.28 19.95
CA ALA A 135 -8.98 3.09 20.33
C ALA A 135 -8.19 4.41 20.28
N ASP A 136 -8.40 5.22 19.24
CA ASP A 136 -7.76 6.52 19.09
C ASP A 136 -8.24 7.52 20.13
N LEU A 137 -9.54 7.59 20.44
CA LEU A 137 -10.09 8.39 21.53
C LEU A 137 -9.44 8.05 22.88
N SER A 138 -9.34 6.76 23.21
CA SER A 138 -8.67 6.31 24.43
C SER A 138 -7.18 6.72 24.48
N GLN A 139 -6.48 6.63 23.35
CA GLN A 139 -5.09 7.06 23.24
C GLN A 139 -4.96 8.58 23.41
N LEU A 140 -5.80 9.34 22.74
CA LEU A 140 -5.85 10.80 22.77
C LEU A 140 -6.08 11.32 24.20
N GLN A 141 -7.09 10.79 24.90
CA GLN A 141 -7.40 11.18 26.26
C GLN A 141 -6.22 10.92 27.21
N LYS A 142 -5.58 9.77 27.11
CA LYS A 142 -4.36 9.46 27.87
C LYS A 142 -3.20 10.43 27.53
N ARG A 143 -3.07 10.85 26.27
CA ARG A 143 -2.06 11.80 25.86
C ARG A 143 -2.34 13.19 26.44
N ARG A 144 -3.57 13.70 26.33
CA ARG A 144 -3.99 14.99 26.91
C ARG A 144 -3.75 15.04 28.43
N GLU A 145 -4.10 13.98 29.16
CA GLU A 145 -3.82 13.93 30.61
C GLU A 145 -2.31 14.01 30.91
N ARG A 146 -1.45 13.38 30.11
CA ARG A 146 0.02 13.42 30.30
C ARG A 146 0.60 14.80 30.06
N ILE A 147 0.13 15.54 29.04
CA ILE A 147 0.66 16.87 28.70
C ILE A 147 0.01 17.99 29.49
N LYS A 148 -1.08 17.75 30.20
CA LYS A 148 -1.91 18.74 30.92
C LYS A 148 -1.12 19.75 31.78
N LYS A 149 -0.06 19.30 32.45
CA LYS A 149 0.81 20.19 33.25
C LYS A 149 1.73 21.02 32.37
N GLN A 150 2.12 20.51 31.21
CA GLN A 150 3.04 21.15 30.27
C GLN A 150 2.37 22.23 29.42
N VAL A 151 1.05 22.10 29.16
CA VAL A 151 0.25 23.07 28.37
C VAL A 151 0.42 24.51 28.85
N ARG A 152 0.62 24.73 30.18
CA ARG A 152 0.79 26.06 30.75
C ARG A 152 2.21 26.64 30.62
N THR A 153 3.20 25.81 30.31
CA THR A 153 4.62 26.19 30.34
C THR A 153 5.34 26.00 29.02
N SER A 154 4.79 25.22 28.09
CA SER A 154 5.34 24.96 26.75
C SER A 154 4.35 25.35 25.67
N LYS A 155 4.81 26.12 24.68
CA LYS A 155 4.02 26.47 23.48
C LYS A 155 3.73 25.26 22.63
N GLU A 156 4.67 24.33 22.55
CA GLU A 156 4.52 23.08 21.78
C GLU A 156 3.41 22.21 22.39
N ALA A 157 3.41 22.06 23.73
CA ALA A 157 2.36 21.31 24.42
C ALA A 157 0.98 21.97 24.28
N ALA A 158 0.91 23.30 24.27
CA ALA A 158 -0.33 24.03 24.06
C ALA A 158 -0.87 23.84 22.64
N LYS A 159 0.01 23.89 21.61
CA LYS A 159 -0.37 23.60 20.21
C LYS A 159 -0.85 22.15 20.05
N GLU A 160 -0.13 21.20 20.65
CA GLU A 160 -0.51 19.80 20.63
C GLU A 160 -1.89 19.60 21.28
N ASP A 161 -2.17 20.18 22.45
CA ASP A 161 -3.46 20.04 23.12
C ASP A 161 -4.61 20.63 22.31
N THR A 162 -4.43 21.79 21.67
CA THR A 162 -5.42 22.39 20.77
C THR A 162 -5.71 21.47 19.56
N LEU A 163 -4.67 20.87 18.99
CA LEU A 163 -4.85 19.91 17.90
C LEU A 163 -5.60 18.65 18.37
N LEU A 164 -5.22 18.13 19.56
CA LEU A 164 -5.90 16.96 20.13
C LEU A 164 -7.38 17.24 20.44
N GLU A 165 -7.72 18.44 20.90
CA GLU A 165 -9.11 18.85 21.11
C GLU A 165 -9.92 18.85 19.81
N LYS A 166 -9.38 19.43 18.74
CA LYS A 166 -9.98 19.39 17.41
C LYS A 166 -10.22 17.94 16.92
N ILE A 167 -9.25 17.06 17.15
CA ILE A 167 -9.34 15.65 16.75
C ILE A 167 -10.37 14.90 17.59
N GLU A 168 -10.43 15.17 18.91
CA GLU A 168 -11.41 14.55 19.82
C GLU A 168 -12.84 14.82 19.35
N GLU A 169 -13.15 16.07 19.00
CA GLU A 169 -14.46 16.46 18.49
C GLU A 169 -14.85 15.70 17.20
N GLU A 170 -13.91 15.48 16.30
CA GLU A 170 -14.19 14.76 15.04
C GLU A 170 -14.33 13.25 15.26
N LEU A 171 -13.48 12.65 16.10
CA LEU A 171 -13.59 11.24 16.47
C LEU A 171 -14.90 10.94 17.23
N GLU A 172 -15.38 11.86 18.06
CA GLU A 172 -16.70 11.73 18.75
C GLU A 172 -17.88 11.77 17.79
N LYS A 173 -17.73 12.44 16.63
CA LYS A 173 -18.71 12.40 15.53
C LYS A 173 -18.62 11.12 14.68
N GLY A 174 -17.68 10.23 14.99
CA GLY A 174 -17.41 9.01 14.22
C GLY A 174 -16.51 9.22 12.99
N LEU A 175 -15.93 10.42 12.80
CA LEU A 175 -15.05 10.72 11.69
C LEU A 175 -13.62 10.25 11.97
N SER A 176 -12.92 9.82 10.94
CA SER A 176 -11.53 9.35 11.02
C SER A 176 -10.54 10.53 11.02
N VAL A 177 -9.39 10.40 11.68
CA VAL A 177 -8.35 11.45 11.67
C VAL A 177 -7.87 11.76 10.24
N ARG A 178 -7.84 10.77 9.33
CA ARG A 178 -7.45 10.95 7.92
C ARG A 178 -8.39 11.87 7.12
N SER A 179 -9.64 12.07 7.58
CA SER A 179 -10.60 12.97 6.92
C SER A 179 -10.47 14.43 7.36
N ILE A 180 -9.67 14.70 8.40
CA ILE A 180 -9.49 16.05 8.95
C ILE A 180 -8.46 16.81 8.11
N SER A 181 -8.80 18.03 7.70
CA SER A 181 -7.85 18.92 7.06
C SER A 181 -6.82 19.43 8.07
N LEU A 182 -5.56 19.03 7.89
CA LEU A 182 -4.42 19.34 8.75
C LEU A 182 -3.33 20.04 7.95
N ASN A 183 -2.63 20.99 8.58
CA ASN A 183 -1.43 21.60 8.01
C ASN A 183 -0.19 20.70 8.19
N GLU A 184 0.95 21.10 7.63
CA GLU A 184 2.18 20.28 7.68
C GLU A 184 2.69 20.04 9.12
N GLU A 185 2.63 21.07 10.00
CA GLU A 185 3.05 20.95 11.40
C GLU A 185 2.13 19.98 12.17
N GLU A 186 0.82 20.10 11.96
CA GLU A 186 -0.19 19.21 12.54
C GLU A 186 -0.01 17.76 12.06
N ASN A 187 0.24 17.55 10.77
CA ASN A 187 0.50 16.23 10.19
C ASN A 187 1.74 15.55 10.81
N LEU A 188 2.80 16.31 11.10
CA LEU A 188 3.99 15.79 11.79
C LEU A 188 3.66 15.32 13.21
N ILE A 189 2.86 16.05 13.95
CA ILE A 189 2.41 15.69 15.30
C ILE A 189 1.56 14.40 15.24
N ILE A 190 0.59 14.34 14.33
CA ILE A 190 -0.28 13.17 14.15
C ILE A 190 0.52 11.91 13.81
N LYS A 191 1.50 12.05 12.92
CA LYS A 191 2.40 10.94 12.57
C LYS A 191 3.18 10.40 13.76
N GLN A 192 3.64 11.28 14.66
CA GLN A 192 4.35 10.88 15.88
C GLN A 192 3.43 10.19 16.89
N LEU A 193 2.17 10.62 16.97
CA LEU A 193 1.18 10.03 17.86
C LEU A 193 0.70 8.65 17.38
N GLY A 194 0.74 8.38 16.08
CA GLY A 194 0.44 7.08 15.51
C GLY A 194 -1.02 6.65 15.67
N PHE A 195 -1.96 7.57 15.41
CA PHE A 195 -3.38 7.25 15.38
C PHE A 195 -3.71 6.22 14.29
N LEU A 196 -4.58 5.27 14.63
CA LEU A 196 -4.98 4.20 13.73
C LEU A 196 -5.83 4.73 12.58
N THR A 197 -6.75 5.64 12.88
CA THR A 197 -7.63 6.27 11.89
C THR A 197 -6.95 7.34 11.04
N ALA A 198 -5.70 7.70 11.35
CA ALA A 198 -4.87 8.54 10.48
C ALA A 198 -4.19 7.76 9.35
N LYS A 199 -4.17 6.43 9.44
CA LYS A 199 -3.54 5.59 8.40
C LYS A 199 -4.35 5.64 7.11
N PRO A 200 -3.66 5.72 5.94
CA PRO A 200 -4.30 5.61 4.66
C PRO A 200 -4.95 4.24 4.49
N ILE A 201 -6.09 4.18 3.80
CA ILE A 201 -6.91 2.98 3.64
C ILE A 201 -7.35 2.77 2.19
N ILE A 202 -7.44 1.51 1.77
CA ILE A 202 -8.10 1.08 0.53
C ILE A 202 -9.20 0.10 0.91
N TYR A 203 -10.36 0.21 0.29
CA TYR A 203 -11.42 -0.78 0.38
C TYR A 203 -11.28 -1.80 -0.75
N ALA A 204 -11.19 -3.08 -0.40
CA ALA A 204 -11.17 -4.20 -1.35
C ALA A 204 -12.52 -4.93 -1.28
N THR A 205 -13.40 -4.67 -2.26
CA THR A 205 -14.70 -5.34 -2.36
C THR A 205 -14.51 -6.76 -2.87
N ASN A 206 -14.70 -7.74 -2.00
CA ASN A 206 -14.60 -9.15 -2.35
C ASN A 206 -15.93 -9.62 -2.97
N LEU A 207 -15.90 -9.98 -4.24
CA LEU A 207 -17.01 -10.32 -5.11
C LEU A 207 -16.99 -11.80 -5.50
N ASN A 208 -18.12 -12.32 -5.93
CA ASN A 208 -18.18 -13.57 -6.68
C ASN A 208 -17.60 -13.37 -8.09
N GLU A 209 -17.22 -14.45 -8.72
CA GLU A 209 -16.69 -14.50 -10.08
C GLU A 209 -17.57 -13.75 -11.09
N ASN A 210 -18.87 -13.99 -11.07
CA ASN A 210 -19.84 -13.42 -12.00
C ASN A 210 -20.00 -11.89 -11.88
N ASP A 211 -19.69 -11.34 -10.72
CA ASP A 211 -19.82 -9.90 -10.41
C ASP A 211 -18.50 -9.13 -10.60
N LEU A 212 -17.39 -9.82 -10.92
CA LEU A 212 -16.06 -9.23 -10.91
C LEU A 212 -15.91 -8.09 -11.93
N ALA A 213 -16.42 -8.26 -13.13
CA ALA A 213 -16.36 -7.26 -14.19
C ALA A 213 -17.21 -6.03 -13.88
N GLU A 214 -18.51 -6.21 -13.74
CA GLU A 214 -19.46 -5.10 -13.60
C GLU A 214 -19.58 -4.62 -12.15
N GLY A 215 -19.40 -5.51 -11.17
CA GLY A 215 -19.77 -5.28 -9.79
C GLY A 215 -21.24 -5.61 -9.52
N ASN A 216 -21.67 -5.32 -8.29
CA ASN A 216 -23.05 -5.49 -7.87
C ASN A 216 -23.47 -4.32 -6.94
N ASP A 217 -24.71 -4.33 -6.44
CA ASP A 217 -25.24 -3.27 -5.57
C ASP A 217 -24.40 -3.08 -4.31
N PHE A 218 -23.89 -4.16 -3.71
CA PHE A 218 -23.00 -4.10 -2.55
C PHE A 218 -21.69 -3.35 -2.85
N SER A 219 -21.03 -3.73 -3.94
CA SER A 219 -19.76 -3.10 -4.34
C SER A 219 -19.95 -1.64 -4.76
N SER A 220 -21.07 -1.33 -5.41
CA SER A 220 -21.45 0.05 -5.80
C SER A 220 -21.66 0.94 -4.58
N THR A 221 -22.26 0.39 -3.52
CA THR A 221 -22.46 1.08 -2.25
C THR A 221 -21.12 1.38 -1.56
N VAL A 222 -20.20 0.41 -1.50
CA VAL A 222 -18.83 0.61 -0.96
C VAL A 222 -18.04 1.61 -1.81
N GLN A 223 -18.15 1.55 -3.14
CA GLN A 223 -17.50 2.49 -4.05
C GLN A 223 -17.96 3.94 -3.79
N SER A 224 -19.28 4.14 -3.58
CA SER A 224 -19.85 5.45 -3.27
C SER A 224 -19.34 5.96 -1.91
N PHE A 225 -19.29 5.09 -0.90
CA PHE A 225 -18.74 5.39 0.41
C PHE A 225 -17.25 5.79 0.33
N ALA A 226 -16.43 5.00 -0.35
CA ALA A 226 -15.01 5.27 -0.54
C ALA A 226 -14.76 6.59 -1.27
N SER A 227 -15.57 6.89 -2.30
CA SER A 227 -15.48 8.15 -3.04
C SER A 227 -15.76 9.37 -2.16
N ASN A 228 -16.72 9.28 -1.25
CA ASN A 228 -17.04 10.34 -0.28
C ASN A 228 -15.88 10.57 0.72
N GLU A 229 -15.12 9.51 1.04
CA GLU A 229 -13.91 9.61 1.88
C GLU A 229 -12.64 9.95 1.08
N ASN A 230 -12.71 10.22 -0.22
CA ASN A 230 -11.57 10.39 -1.13
C ASN A 230 -10.57 9.20 -1.06
N THR A 231 -11.10 8.00 -0.98
CA THR A 231 -10.34 6.75 -0.82
C THR A 231 -10.58 5.84 -2.02
N GLU A 232 -9.58 5.05 -2.42
CA GLU A 232 -9.74 4.07 -3.49
C GLU A 232 -10.56 2.86 -3.04
N CYS A 233 -11.34 2.33 -3.98
CA CYS A 233 -12.08 1.07 -3.84
C CYS A 233 -11.74 0.16 -5.01
N ILE A 234 -11.37 -1.08 -4.72
CA ILE A 234 -10.91 -2.05 -5.72
C ILE A 234 -11.83 -3.27 -5.69
N LYS A 235 -12.25 -3.71 -6.85
CA LYS A 235 -12.96 -4.98 -7.03
C LYS A 235 -11.96 -6.14 -7.04
N ILE A 236 -12.24 -7.18 -6.27
CA ILE A 236 -11.41 -8.38 -6.20
C ILE A 236 -12.31 -9.59 -5.96
N SER A 237 -11.90 -10.74 -6.46
CA SER A 237 -12.47 -12.03 -6.06
C SER A 237 -11.37 -12.89 -5.45
N ALA A 238 -11.41 -13.10 -4.14
CA ALA A 238 -10.41 -13.90 -3.46
C ALA A 238 -10.39 -15.36 -3.94
N GLN A 239 -11.54 -15.86 -4.40
CA GLN A 239 -11.67 -17.18 -5.00
C GLN A 239 -10.96 -17.24 -6.36
N VAL A 240 -11.28 -16.32 -7.28
CA VAL A 240 -10.65 -16.22 -8.60
C VAL A 240 -9.14 -16.09 -8.48
N GLU A 241 -8.66 -15.23 -7.56
CA GLU A 241 -7.22 -15.06 -7.31
C GLU A 241 -6.54 -16.34 -6.84
N SER A 242 -7.22 -17.16 -6.05
CA SER A 242 -6.70 -18.48 -5.64
C SER A 242 -6.63 -19.45 -6.80
N GLU A 243 -7.61 -19.46 -7.69
CA GLU A 243 -7.65 -20.31 -8.88
C GLU A 243 -6.59 -19.90 -9.90
N LEU A 244 -6.37 -18.60 -10.10
CA LEU A 244 -5.34 -18.08 -10.99
C LEU A 244 -3.92 -18.54 -10.63
N ILE A 245 -3.64 -18.88 -9.38
CA ILE A 245 -2.30 -19.33 -8.97
C ILE A 245 -1.92 -20.65 -9.63
N GLU A 246 -2.88 -21.53 -9.83
CA GLU A 246 -2.68 -22.88 -10.37
C GLU A 246 -2.55 -22.89 -11.90
N LEU A 247 -2.86 -21.77 -12.58
CA LEU A 247 -2.86 -21.68 -14.04
C LEU A 247 -1.49 -21.22 -14.58
N GLU A 248 -1.15 -21.66 -15.79
CA GLU A 248 -0.03 -21.15 -16.55
C GLU A 248 -0.30 -19.70 -17.03
N PRO A 249 0.74 -18.89 -17.33
CA PRO A 249 0.56 -17.47 -17.67
C PRO A 249 -0.38 -17.17 -18.83
N GLU A 250 -0.40 -18.04 -19.87
CA GLU A 250 -1.31 -17.88 -21.01
C GLU A 250 -2.75 -18.18 -20.62
N ASP A 251 -2.98 -19.27 -19.88
CA ASP A 251 -4.30 -19.67 -19.40
C ASP A 251 -4.89 -18.64 -18.42
N LYS A 252 -4.05 -18.00 -17.58
CA LYS A 252 -4.47 -16.89 -16.70
C LYS A 252 -5.09 -15.75 -17.48
N LYS A 253 -4.44 -15.36 -18.58
CA LYS A 253 -4.92 -14.27 -19.41
C LYS A 253 -6.25 -14.58 -20.05
N ASP A 254 -6.38 -15.79 -20.62
CA ASP A 254 -7.62 -16.24 -21.26
C ASP A 254 -8.76 -16.36 -20.25
N TYR A 255 -8.47 -16.84 -19.03
CA TYR A 255 -9.44 -16.91 -17.95
C TYR A 255 -9.96 -15.52 -17.54
N LEU A 256 -9.07 -14.54 -17.32
CA LEU A 256 -9.44 -13.17 -16.99
C LEU A 256 -10.25 -12.49 -18.11
N ILE A 257 -9.87 -12.69 -19.37
CA ILE A 257 -10.63 -12.20 -20.52
C ILE A 257 -12.04 -12.84 -20.54
N GLY A 258 -12.14 -14.13 -20.22
CA GLY A 258 -13.42 -14.83 -20.10
C GLY A 258 -14.32 -14.25 -19.03
N LEU A 259 -13.75 -13.70 -17.95
CA LEU A 259 -14.46 -12.98 -16.89
C LEU A 259 -14.76 -11.51 -17.22
N GLY A 260 -14.29 -11.01 -18.37
CA GLY A 260 -14.48 -9.61 -18.77
C GLY A 260 -13.58 -8.62 -18.02
N VAL A 261 -12.44 -9.07 -17.46
CA VAL A 261 -11.47 -8.23 -16.78
C VAL A 261 -10.11 -8.29 -17.48
N GLU A 262 -9.38 -7.16 -17.47
CA GLU A 262 -8.08 -7.07 -18.15
C GLU A 262 -6.94 -7.62 -17.31
N GLU A 263 -7.08 -7.58 -15.97
CA GLU A 263 -6.06 -8.04 -15.02
C GLU A 263 -6.67 -8.56 -13.72
N GLY A 264 -5.90 -9.34 -12.98
CA GLY A 264 -6.28 -9.81 -11.64
C GLY A 264 -6.36 -8.70 -10.61
N GLY A 265 -7.28 -8.81 -9.67
CA GLY A 265 -7.49 -7.85 -8.60
C GLY A 265 -6.28 -7.71 -7.67
N LEU A 266 -5.44 -8.76 -7.51
CA LEU A 266 -4.19 -8.68 -6.75
C LEU A 266 -3.20 -7.69 -7.36
N SER A 267 -3.03 -7.67 -8.67
CA SER A 267 -2.14 -6.73 -9.35
C SER A 267 -2.61 -5.29 -9.14
N SER A 268 -3.91 -5.06 -9.29
CA SER A 268 -4.54 -3.77 -9.02
C SER A 268 -4.36 -3.34 -7.55
N LEU A 269 -4.56 -4.27 -6.61
CA LEU A 269 -4.39 -4.02 -5.17
C LEU A 269 -2.96 -3.62 -4.82
N ILE A 270 -1.97 -4.30 -5.37
CA ILE A 270 -0.55 -4.00 -5.14
C ILE A 270 -0.24 -2.59 -5.64
N ARG A 271 -0.59 -2.25 -6.88
CA ARG A 271 -0.35 -0.91 -7.46
C ARG A 271 -1.05 0.20 -6.69
N SER A 272 -2.33 0.00 -6.34
CA SER A 272 -3.07 0.99 -5.56
C SER A 272 -2.49 1.17 -4.15
N THR A 273 -1.97 0.10 -3.55
CA THR A 273 -1.27 0.20 -2.26
C THR A 273 0.03 1.00 -2.38
N TYR A 274 0.80 0.83 -3.45
CA TYR A 274 1.97 1.66 -3.74
C TYR A 274 1.61 3.14 -3.86
N LYS A 275 0.60 3.45 -4.65
CA LYS A 275 0.10 4.82 -4.86
C LYS A 275 -0.40 5.44 -3.56
N LEU A 276 -1.18 4.68 -2.76
CA LEU A 276 -1.70 5.12 -1.47
C LEU A 276 -0.59 5.51 -0.49
N LEU A 277 0.52 4.79 -0.51
CA LEU A 277 1.69 5.05 0.34
C LEU A 277 2.57 6.20 -0.19
N GLY A 278 2.17 6.85 -1.28
CA GLY A 278 2.94 7.92 -1.92
C GLY A 278 4.30 7.43 -2.42
N LEU A 279 4.34 6.19 -2.92
CA LEU A 279 5.55 5.58 -3.45
C LEU A 279 5.67 5.84 -4.94
N LYS A 280 6.92 5.97 -5.38
CA LYS A 280 7.34 6.01 -6.78
C LYS A 280 8.43 4.98 -7.02
N THR A 281 8.53 4.54 -8.26
CA THR A 281 9.55 3.61 -8.70
C THR A 281 10.47 4.29 -9.70
N TYR A 282 11.78 4.19 -9.47
CA TYR A 282 12.78 4.46 -10.50
C TYR A 282 13.57 3.18 -10.78
N PHE A 283 14.27 3.14 -11.90
CA PHE A 283 15.00 1.97 -12.36
C PHE A 283 16.49 2.24 -12.49
N THR A 284 17.29 1.22 -12.25
CA THR A 284 18.66 1.11 -12.73
C THR A 284 18.74 -0.06 -13.69
N THR A 285 19.43 0.09 -14.82
CA THR A 285 19.49 -0.96 -15.84
C THR A 285 20.90 -1.12 -16.39
N GLY A 286 21.31 -2.35 -16.65
CA GLY A 286 22.59 -2.73 -17.21
C GLY A 286 22.69 -4.22 -17.45
N GLU A 287 23.74 -4.70 -18.08
CA GLU A 287 23.92 -6.11 -18.46
C GLU A 287 23.88 -7.09 -17.26
N LYS A 288 24.39 -6.68 -16.09
CA LYS A 288 24.36 -7.53 -14.90
C LYS A 288 23.00 -7.59 -14.24
N GLU A 289 22.33 -6.45 -14.16
CA GLU A 289 21.12 -6.29 -13.37
C GLU A 289 20.27 -5.15 -13.90
N THR A 290 18.95 -5.39 -13.99
CA THR A 290 17.92 -4.35 -14.05
C THR A 290 17.10 -4.43 -12.78
N LYS A 291 16.99 -3.31 -12.07
CA LYS A 291 16.34 -3.27 -10.76
C LYS A 291 15.42 -2.08 -10.59
N ALA A 292 14.27 -2.34 -10.01
CA ALA A 292 13.32 -1.34 -9.57
C ALA A 292 13.63 -0.93 -8.11
N TRP A 293 13.54 0.37 -7.83
CA TRP A 293 13.81 0.95 -6.53
C TRP A 293 12.62 1.78 -6.08
N THR A 294 12.16 1.52 -4.86
CA THR A 294 11.04 2.25 -4.28
C THR A 294 11.54 3.50 -3.56
N ILE A 295 10.97 4.64 -3.89
CA ILE A 295 11.19 5.94 -3.24
C ILE A 295 9.85 6.54 -2.79
N LYS A 296 9.91 7.53 -1.90
CA LYS A 296 8.75 8.38 -1.59
C LYS A 296 8.66 9.50 -2.61
N ASP A 297 7.44 9.89 -2.92
CA ASP A 297 7.21 11.09 -3.74
C ASP A 297 7.91 12.32 -3.14
N GLY A 298 8.51 13.14 -4.00
CA GLY A 298 9.28 14.32 -3.61
C GLY A 298 10.74 14.06 -3.23
N MET A 299 11.22 12.80 -3.24
CA MET A 299 12.63 12.51 -3.00
C MET A 299 13.52 13.09 -4.10
N THR A 300 14.63 13.72 -3.68
CA THR A 300 15.68 14.23 -4.57
C THR A 300 16.61 13.12 -5.05
N ALA A 301 17.37 13.36 -6.12
CA ALA A 301 18.31 12.40 -6.68
C ALA A 301 19.33 11.85 -5.65
N PRO A 302 19.95 12.66 -4.76
CA PRO A 302 20.80 12.14 -3.70
C PRO A 302 20.06 11.20 -2.74
N GLN A 303 18.83 11.56 -2.33
CA GLN A 303 18.02 10.72 -1.45
C GLN A 303 17.64 9.39 -2.12
N ALA A 304 17.31 9.42 -3.42
CA ALA A 304 17.06 8.22 -4.20
C ALA A 304 18.32 7.34 -4.32
N ALA A 305 19.49 7.94 -4.55
CA ALA A 305 20.78 7.24 -4.53
C ALA A 305 21.04 6.58 -3.15
N GLY A 306 20.63 7.23 -2.07
CA GLY A 306 20.69 6.74 -0.69
C GLY A 306 19.90 5.45 -0.44
N VAL A 307 18.83 5.22 -1.22
CA VAL A 307 18.06 3.97 -1.17
C VAL A 307 18.89 2.77 -1.66
N ILE A 308 19.83 3.00 -2.58
CA ILE A 308 20.79 1.98 -3.03
C ILE A 308 21.82 1.73 -1.94
N HIS A 309 22.52 2.79 -1.52
CA HIS A 309 23.51 2.75 -0.46
C HIS A 309 23.76 4.15 0.11
N THR A 310 23.98 4.26 1.43
CA THR A 310 24.23 5.56 2.09
C THR A 310 25.44 6.31 1.55
N ASP A 311 26.43 5.62 1.03
CA ASP A 311 27.62 6.25 0.43
C ASP A 311 27.28 6.93 -0.90
N PHE A 312 26.30 6.42 -1.65
CA PHE A 312 25.84 7.05 -2.89
C PHE A 312 25.17 8.39 -2.60
N GLU A 313 24.44 8.51 -1.50
CA GLU A 313 23.85 9.78 -1.06
C GLU A 313 24.93 10.78 -0.66
N LYS A 314 25.88 10.34 0.20
CA LYS A 314 26.94 11.20 0.74
C LYS A 314 27.91 11.68 -0.36
N GLY A 315 28.28 10.78 -1.23
CA GLY A 315 29.23 11.04 -2.33
C GLY A 315 28.57 11.52 -3.63
N PHE A 316 27.26 11.80 -3.62
CA PHE A 316 26.52 12.13 -4.84
C PHE A 316 27.13 13.32 -5.62
N ILE A 317 27.41 13.12 -6.89
CA ILE A 317 27.91 14.14 -7.82
C ILE A 317 26.77 14.58 -8.74
N ARG A 318 26.19 13.64 -9.48
CA ARG A 318 25.10 13.83 -10.43
C ARG A 318 24.46 12.50 -10.78
N ALA A 319 23.26 12.55 -11.39
CA ALA A 319 22.61 11.39 -11.98
C ALA A 319 22.46 11.57 -13.49
N GLN A 320 22.72 10.53 -14.27
CA GLN A 320 22.27 10.44 -15.65
C GLN A 320 20.86 9.86 -15.62
N THR A 321 19.91 10.60 -16.20
CA THR A 321 18.49 10.29 -16.08
C THR A 321 17.80 10.34 -17.43
N ILE A 322 16.98 9.34 -17.70
CA ILE A 322 16.10 9.29 -18.87
C ILE A 322 14.76 8.69 -18.43
N SER A 323 13.63 9.17 -18.98
CA SER A 323 12.36 8.52 -18.71
C SER A 323 12.31 7.14 -19.37
N TYR A 324 11.60 6.20 -18.73
CA TYR A 324 11.38 4.85 -19.26
C TYR A 324 10.93 4.89 -20.73
N GLN A 325 9.90 5.69 -21.06
CA GLN A 325 9.37 5.76 -22.41
C GLN A 325 10.41 6.21 -23.45
N ASN A 326 11.16 7.26 -23.12
CA ASN A 326 12.21 7.75 -24.01
C ASN A 326 13.33 6.73 -24.25
N LEU A 327 13.63 5.89 -23.24
CA LEU A 327 14.64 4.84 -23.38
C LEU A 327 14.14 3.72 -24.27
N ILE A 328 12.91 3.24 -24.08
CA ILE A 328 12.29 2.22 -24.92
C ILE A 328 12.20 2.70 -26.37
N ASP A 329 11.72 3.92 -26.63
CA ASP A 329 11.60 4.49 -27.97
C ASP A 329 12.97 4.71 -28.65
N SER A 330 14.02 4.83 -27.88
CA SER A 330 15.39 4.96 -28.39
C SER A 330 16.05 3.62 -28.68
N GLY A 331 15.56 2.55 -28.11
CA GLY A 331 16.08 1.18 -28.29
C GLY A 331 17.43 0.90 -27.62
N SER A 332 18.12 1.92 -27.10
CA SER A 332 19.35 1.78 -26.32
C SER A 332 19.76 3.11 -25.64
N ILE A 333 20.57 3.01 -24.58
CA ILE A 333 21.16 4.17 -23.91
C ILE A 333 22.06 4.97 -24.87
N ALA A 334 22.80 4.30 -25.76
CA ALA A 334 23.67 4.95 -26.74
C ALA A 334 22.86 5.80 -27.73
N ASN A 335 21.77 5.26 -28.25
CA ASN A 335 20.87 6.01 -29.15
C ASN A 335 20.17 7.17 -28.42
N ALA A 336 19.72 6.95 -27.19
CA ALA A 336 19.13 7.99 -26.36
C ALA A 336 20.09 9.17 -26.13
N LYS A 337 21.37 8.86 -25.87
CA LYS A 337 22.42 9.87 -25.72
C LYS A 337 22.64 10.66 -27.02
N THR A 338 22.67 9.97 -28.16
CA THR A 338 22.82 10.63 -29.49
C THR A 338 21.64 11.54 -29.79
N LYS A 339 20.44 11.17 -29.36
CA LYS A 339 19.23 12.00 -29.52
C LYS A 339 19.12 13.12 -28.47
N GLY A 340 20.08 13.24 -27.54
CA GLY A 340 20.07 14.27 -26.48
C GLY A 340 18.98 14.06 -25.42
N LEU A 341 18.44 12.83 -25.27
CA LEU A 341 17.38 12.50 -24.32
C LEU A 341 17.91 12.10 -22.93
N LEU A 342 19.21 11.77 -22.85
CA LEU A 342 19.87 11.46 -21.58
C LEU A 342 20.28 12.77 -20.90
N ARG A 343 19.63 13.09 -19.78
CA ARG A 343 19.81 14.31 -19.00
C ARG A 343 20.86 14.09 -17.90
N SER A 344 21.55 15.16 -17.53
CA SER A 344 22.45 15.17 -16.37
C SER A 344 21.80 15.99 -15.26
N GLU A 345 21.36 15.33 -14.19
CA GLU A 345 20.59 15.94 -13.12
C GLU A 345 21.44 16.15 -11.87
N GLY A 346 21.25 17.28 -11.21
CA GLY A 346 21.95 17.69 -9.99
C GLY A 346 21.22 17.26 -8.70
N LYS A 347 21.70 17.85 -7.58
CA LYS A 347 21.22 17.49 -6.23
C LYS A 347 19.75 17.86 -5.97
N GLU A 348 19.23 18.89 -6.62
CA GLU A 348 17.87 19.40 -6.43
C GLU A 348 16.83 18.69 -7.32
N TYR A 349 17.27 17.75 -8.18
CA TYR A 349 16.36 17.04 -9.06
C TYR A 349 15.43 16.14 -8.24
N ILE A 350 14.12 16.33 -8.38
CA ILE A 350 13.10 15.47 -7.81
C ILE A 350 12.86 14.31 -8.78
N VAL A 351 13.07 13.08 -8.30
CA VAL A 351 12.95 11.88 -9.11
C VAL A 351 11.48 11.63 -9.47
N ASN A 352 11.24 11.38 -10.76
CA ASN A 352 9.92 11.10 -11.28
C ASN A 352 9.66 9.60 -11.38
N GLU A 353 8.36 9.24 -11.37
CA GLU A 353 7.92 7.88 -11.64
C GLU A 353 8.42 7.38 -12.99
N GLY A 354 9.08 6.22 -13.01
CA GLY A 354 9.59 5.62 -14.22
C GLY A 354 10.91 6.20 -14.74
N ASP A 355 11.62 7.04 -13.97
CA ASP A 355 12.95 7.46 -14.34
C ASP A 355 13.92 6.26 -14.35
N VAL A 356 14.75 6.17 -15.39
CA VAL A 356 15.89 5.24 -15.46
C VAL A 356 17.15 6.04 -15.17
N MET A 357 17.87 5.64 -14.10
CA MET A 357 18.92 6.48 -13.52
C MET A 357 20.24 5.72 -13.35
N GLU A 358 21.33 6.42 -13.61
CA GLU A 358 22.69 6.01 -13.26
C GLU A 358 23.32 7.07 -12.37
N PHE A 359 23.73 6.70 -11.17
CA PHE A 359 24.32 7.62 -10.20
C PHE A 359 25.83 7.66 -10.28
N LEU A 360 26.37 8.87 -10.40
CA LEU A 360 27.80 9.12 -10.28
C LEU A 360 28.08 9.69 -8.89
N PHE A 361 28.98 9.04 -8.20
CA PHE A 361 29.35 9.39 -6.82
C PHE A 361 30.84 9.21 -6.61
N ASN A 362 31.36 9.88 -5.58
CA ASN A 362 32.74 9.74 -5.12
C ASN A 362 32.74 9.54 -3.61
N VAL A 363 33.38 8.48 -3.12
CA VAL A 363 33.47 8.11 -1.69
C VAL A 363 34.88 8.38 -1.19
#